data_6319d9ef487e311c6edfe68292f44300
#
_entry.id   6319d9ef487e311c6edfe68292f44300
#
_cell.length_a   1.000
_cell.length_b   1.000
_cell.length_c   1.000
_cell.angle_alpha   90.00
_cell.angle_beta   90.00
_cell.angle_gamma   90.00
#
_symmetry.space_group_name_H-M   'P 1'
#
loop_
_entity.id
_entity.type
_entity.pdbx_description
1 polymer ?
#
loop_
_entity_poly.entity_id
_entity_poly.type
_entity_poly.pdbx_seq_one_letter_code
_entity_poly.pdbx_strand_id
1 'polypeptide(L)'
;MKINLHTIKIAEVVADYVDSDEKGVSGYGGKLNIRPAYQREFIYGEKERNAVIDTIFAGFPLNVMYWVKNADGTFEVLDGQQRTISLCSYHAGEFMHVIDGSLRGWANLTDVQKKKFLDYELQVYICEGTPDEILKWFRIINIAG
;
A
#
# COMPACT_ATOMS: atom_id res chain seq x y z
N MET A 1 23.54 -3.97 -4.94
CA MET A 1 22.13 -3.63 -4.65
C MET A 1 22.08 -2.56 -3.58
N LYS A 2 21.18 -1.62 -3.74
CA LYS A 2 21.00 -0.50 -2.80
C LYS A 2 19.61 -0.59 -2.18
N ILE A 3 19.53 -0.50 -0.86
CA ILE A 3 18.27 -0.57 -0.11
C ILE A 3 18.24 0.58 0.89
N ASN A 4 17.17 1.39 0.83
CA ASN A 4 16.96 2.50 1.76
C ASN A 4 15.56 2.47 2.33
N LEU A 5 15.44 2.79 3.61
CA LEU A 5 14.15 2.94 4.28
C LEU A 5 13.61 4.35 4.03
N HIS A 6 12.38 4.42 3.58
CA HIS A 6 11.66 5.66 3.33
C HIS A 6 10.39 5.72 4.17
N THR A 7 10.05 6.91 4.61
CA THR A 7 8.76 7.20 5.24
C THR A 7 7.89 7.92 4.21
N ILE A 8 6.75 7.32 3.87
CA ILE A 8 5.87 7.83 2.82
C ILE A 8 4.46 7.95 3.41
N LYS A 9 3.86 9.12 3.31
CA LYS A 9 2.50 9.34 3.80
C LYS A 9 1.47 8.67 2.90
N ILE A 10 0.37 8.22 3.48
CA ILE A 10 -0.75 7.67 2.71
C ILE A 10 -1.24 8.67 1.65
N ALA A 11 -1.25 9.98 1.97
CA ALA A 11 -1.62 11.03 1.02
C ALA A 11 -0.85 10.93 -0.30
N GLU A 12 0.43 10.55 -0.25
CA GLU A 12 1.26 10.39 -1.44
C GLU A 12 0.91 9.13 -2.22
N VAL A 13 0.64 8.04 -1.52
CA VAL A 13 0.36 6.73 -2.14
C VAL A 13 -1.00 6.71 -2.84
N VAL A 14 -2.03 7.32 -2.25
CA VAL A 14 -3.37 7.33 -2.83
C VAL A 14 -3.53 8.30 -4.00
N ALA A 15 -2.56 9.19 -4.22
CA ALA A 15 -2.59 10.13 -5.33
C ALA A 15 -2.64 9.36 -6.66
N ASP A 16 -3.62 9.69 -7.49
CA ASP A 16 -3.83 9.07 -8.80
C ASP A 16 -4.01 7.54 -8.75
N TYR A 17 -4.60 7.03 -7.66
CA TYR A 17 -4.90 5.60 -7.54
C TYR A 17 -5.90 5.17 -8.61
N VAL A 18 -5.55 4.11 -9.33
CA VAL A 18 -6.39 3.49 -10.36
C VAL A 18 -6.35 1.97 -10.18
N ASP A 19 -7.52 1.37 -10.15
CA ASP A 19 -7.67 -0.09 -10.20
C ASP A 19 -8.36 -0.43 -11.53
N SER A 20 -7.59 -0.95 -12.46
CA SER A 20 -8.04 -1.23 -13.82
C SER A 20 -7.82 -2.69 -14.16
N ASP A 21 -8.84 -3.33 -14.74
CA ASP A 21 -8.71 -4.70 -15.24
C ASP A 21 -7.69 -4.82 -16.36
N GLU A 22 -7.57 -3.79 -17.18
CA GLU A 22 -6.66 -3.78 -18.33
C GLU A 22 -5.24 -3.41 -17.98
N LYS A 23 -5.07 -2.42 -17.08
CA LYS A 23 -3.77 -1.82 -16.79
C LYS A 23 -3.19 -2.21 -15.44
N GLY A 24 -3.97 -2.92 -14.62
CA GLY A 24 -3.58 -3.26 -13.26
C GLY A 24 -3.88 -2.15 -12.27
N VAL A 25 -3.20 -2.18 -11.13
CA VAL A 25 -3.42 -1.27 -10.01
C VAL A 25 -2.21 -0.38 -9.83
N SER A 26 -2.41 0.91 -9.82
CA SER A 26 -1.34 1.89 -9.66
C SER A 26 -1.71 3.01 -8.70
N GLY A 27 -0.71 3.68 -8.17
CA GLY A 27 -0.85 4.81 -7.27
C GLY A 27 0.43 5.63 -7.20
N TYR A 28 0.60 6.39 -6.15
CA TYR A 28 1.79 7.22 -5.92
C TYR A 28 2.05 8.17 -7.11
N GLY A 29 0.99 8.89 -7.48
CA GLY A 29 1.05 9.79 -8.64
C GLY A 29 1.17 9.06 -9.97
N GLY A 30 0.76 7.79 -10.03
CA GLY A 30 0.90 6.95 -11.23
C GLY A 30 2.26 6.29 -11.38
N LYS A 31 3.20 6.56 -10.46
CA LYS A 31 4.58 6.03 -10.53
C LYS A 31 4.74 4.65 -9.92
N LEU A 32 3.80 4.21 -9.10
CA LEU A 32 3.87 2.92 -8.40
C LEU A 32 2.94 1.93 -9.07
N ASN A 33 3.50 0.83 -9.57
CA ASN A 33 2.74 -0.34 -9.96
C ASN A 33 2.50 -1.18 -8.71
N ILE A 34 1.26 -1.17 -8.21
CA ILE A 34 0.87 -1.88 -7.00
C ILE A 34 0.65 -3.35 -7.31
N ARG A 35 -0.06 -3.63 -8.41
CA ARG A 35 -0.32 -4.98 -8.88
C ARG A 35 -0.48 -4.98 -10.39
N PRO A 36 0.35 -5.74 -11.12
CA PRO A 36 0.21 -5.83 -12.57
C PRO A 36 -1.10 -6.53 -12.97
N ALA A 37 -1.57 -6.26 -14.19
CA ALA A 37 -2.86 -6.75 -14.69
C ALA A 37 -2.98 -8.27 -14.69
N TYR A 38 -1.87 -8.99 -14.82
CA TYR A 38 -1.86 -10.45 -14.85
C TYR A 38 -1.89 -11.12 -13.46
N GLN A 39 -1.71 -10.34 -12.37
CA GLN A 39 -1.75 -10.85 -11.00
C GLN A 39 -3.07 -10.48 -10.34
N ARG A 40 -4.08 -11.30 -10.51
CA ARG A 40 -5.42 -10.97 -10.00
C ARG A 40 -5.89 -11.85 -8.86
N GLU A 41 -5.17 -12.91 -8.56
CA GLU A 41 -5.77 -14.00 -7.84
C GLU A 41 -5.92 -13.78 -6.35
N PHE A 42 -5.16 -12.89 -5.76
CA PHE A 42 -5.21 -12.78 -4.32
C PHE A 42 -5.76 -11.44 -3.87
N ILE A 43 -6.88 -11.50 -3.19
CA ILE A 43 -7.52 -10.33 -2.57
C ILE A 43 -7.70 -10.66 -1.09
N TYR A 44 -7.36 -9.72 -0.21
CA TYR A 44 -7.63 -9.84 1.21
C TYR A 44 -9.12 -10.12 1.44
N GLY A 45 -9.41 -11.02 2.38
CA GLY A 45 -10.73 -11.12 2.96
C GLY A 45 -11.08 -9.83 3.71
N GLU A 46 -12.34 -9.70 4.04
CA GLU A 46 -12.85 -8.53 4.76
C GLU A 46 -12.13 -8.30 6.09
N LYS A 47 -11.84 -9.38 6.81
CA LYS A 47 -11.14 -9.32 8.10
C LYS A 47 -9.76 -8.68 7.99
N GLU A 48 -8.96 -9.12 7.02
CA GLU A 48 -7.60 -8.62 6.80
C GLU A 48 -7.62 -7.18 6.30
N ARG A 49 -8.51 -6.87 5.37
CA ARG A 49 -8.73 -5.52 4.86
C ARG A 49 -9.08 -4.55 5.96
N ASN A 50 -10.03 -4.92 6.81
CA ASN A 50 -10.50 -4.08 7.92
C ASN A 50 -9.42 -3.90 8.98
N ALA A 51 -8.58 -4.91 9.21
CA ALA A 51 -7.46 -4.82 10.14
C ALA A 51 -6.42 -3.77 9.71
N VAL A 52 -6.22 -3.60 8.41
CA VAL A 52 -5.35 -2.53 7.89
C VAL A 52 -5.91 -1.16 8.27
N ILE A 53 -7.20 -0.96 8.08
CA ILE A 53 -7.86 0.31 8.40
C ILE A 53 -7.85 0.58 9.92
N ASP A 54 -8.14 -0.43 10.72
CA ASP A 54 -8.07 -0.32 12.18
C ASP A 54 -6.68 0.09 12.66
N THR A 55 -5.64 -0.50 12.08
CA THR A 55 -4.25 -0.19 12.41
C THR A 55 -3.91 1.27 12.14
N ILE A 56 -4.33 1.78 10.99
CA ILE A 56 -4.11 3.17 10.59
C ILE A 56 -4.79 4.13 11.57
N PHE A 57 -6.06 3.92 11.86
CA PHE A 57 -6.82 4.82 12.73
C PHE A 57 -6.40 4.70 14.20
N ALA A 58 -5.89 3.55 14.63
CA ALA A 58 -5.32 3.39 15.97
C ALA A 58 -3.94 4.04 16.10
N GLY A 59 -3.30 4.38 15.00
CA GLY A 59 -1.96 4.93 15.00
C GLY A 59 -0.87 3.89 15.31
N PHE A 60 -1.18 2.61 15.10
CA PHE A 60 -0.23 1.52 15.28
C PHE A 60 0.62 1.35 14.01
N PRO A 61 1.85 0.80 14.13
CA PRO A 61 2.65 0.57 12.94
C PRO A 61 2.08 -0.58 12.10
N LEU A 62 1.99 -0.34 10.80
CA LEU A 62 1.81 -1.42 9.82
C LEU A 62 3.16 -2.08 9.57
N ASN A 63 3.13 -3.36 9.16
CA ASN A 63 4.34 -4.04 8.72
C ASN A 63 5.00 -3.25 7.58
N VAL A 64 6.33 -3.24 7.59
CA VAL A 64 7.11 -2.56 6.56
C VAL A 64 6.81 -3.15 5.19
N MET A 65 6.81 -2.29 4.18
CA MET A 65 6.60 -2.68 2.79
C MET A 65 7.91 -2.64 2.01
N TYR A 66 7.96 -3.33 0.89
CA TYR A 66 9.14 -3.41 0.02
C TYR A 66 8.76 -3.01 -1.40
N TRP A 67 9.44 -1.99 -1.93
CA TRP A 67 9.28 -1.54 -3.30
C TRP A 67 10.60 -1.72 -4.05
N VAL A 68 10.48 -1.93 -5.36
CA VAL A 68 11.61 -1.94 -6.29
C VAL A 68 11.56 -0.67 -7.11
N LYS A 69 12.68 0.02 -7.22
CA LYS A 69 12.82 1.15 -8.11
C LYS A 69 13.36 0.68 -9.46
N ASN A 70 12.61 0.97 -10.51
CA ASN A 70 13.00 0.66 -11.88
C ASN A 70 13.95 1.71 -12.46
N ALA A 71 14.65 1.37 -13.55
CA ALA A 71 15.59 2.26 -14.20
C ALA A 71 14.95 3.57 -14.70
N ASP A 72 13.67 3.53 -15.07
CA ASP A 72 12.91 4.69 -15.54
C ASP A 72 12.39 5.60 -14.41
N GLY A 73 12.69 5.28 -13.16
CA GLY A 73 12.24 6.05 -12.01
C GLY A 73 10.86 5.66 -11.48
N THR A 74 10.21 4.68 -12.08
CA THR A 74 8.96 4.12 -11.55
C THR A 74 9.26 3.07 -10.47
N PHE A 75 8.21 2.64 -9.77
CA PHE A 75 8.32 1.68 -8.67
C PHE A 75 7.35 0.52 -8.85
N GLU A 76 7.69 -0.60 -8.27
CA GLU A 76 6.81 -1.77 -8.17
C GLU A 76 6.75 -2.23 -6.71
N VAL A 77 5.57 -2.64 -6.26
CA VAL A 77 5.43 -3.24 -4.94
C VAL A 77 5.94 -4.67 -5.01
N LEU A 78 6.99 -4.96 -4.24
CA LEU A 78 7.52 -6.31 -4.08
C LEU A 78 6.75 -7.07 -3.00
N ASP A 79 6.48 -6.39 -1.87
CA ASP A 79 5.68 -6.90 -0.77
C ASP A 79 4.85 -5.78 -0.17
N GLY A 80 3.59 -6.07 0.16
CA GLY A 80 2.65 -5.11 0.71
C GLY A 80 1.52 -4.72 -0.25
N GLN A 81 1.31 -5.48 -1.33
CA GLN A 81 0.26 -5.20 -2.32
C GLN A 81 -1.13 -5.11 -1.68
N GLN A 82 -1.49 -6.11 -0.87
CA GLN A 82 -2.84 -6.17 -0.28
C GLN A 82 -3.09 -5.07 0.73
N ARG A 83 -2.10 -4.72 1.52
CA ARG A 83 -2.18 -3.58 2.46
C ARG A 83 -2.36 -2.27 1.70
N THR A 84 -1.59 -2.08 0.66
CA THR A 84 -1.67 -0.89 -0.19
C THR A 84 -3.03 -0.76 -0.86
N ILE A 85 -3.54 -1.85 -1.44
CA ILE A 85 -4.86 -1.86 -2.08
C ILE A 85 -5.95 -1.57 -1.05
N SER A 86 -5.85 -2.14 0.15
CA SER A 86 -6.84 -1.92 1.21
C SER A 86 -6.97 -0.44 1.58
N LEU A 87 -5.84 0.24 1.82
CA LEU A 87 -5.88 1.66 2.18
C LEU A 87 -6.31 2.55 1.00
N CYS A 88 -5.88 2.24 -0.19
CA CYS A 88 -6.28 2.99 -1.39
C CYS A 88 -7.76 2.81 -1.71
N SER A 89 -8.28 1.59 -1.59
CA SER A 89 -9.71 1.28 -1.81
C SER A 89 -10.61 1.99 -0.80
N TYR A 90 -10.18 2.05 0.45
CA TYR A 90 -10.92 2.80 1.47
C TYR A 90 -10.98 4.28 1.12
N HIS A 91 -9.85 4.87 0.78
CA HIS A 91 -9.78 6.28 0.36
C HIS A 91 -10.63 6.55 -0.89
N ALA A 92 -10.70 5.60 -1.81
CA ALA A 92 -11.51 5.70 -3.02
C ALA A 92 -13.02 5.52 -2.76
N GLY A 93 -13.42 5.21 -1.52
CA GLY A 93 -14.82 5.05 -1.16
C GLY A 93 -15.43 3.70 -1.53
N GLU A 94 -14.61 2.68 -1.74
CA GLU A 94 -15.10 1.38 -2.23
C GLU A 94 -15.71 0.51 -1.14
N PHE A 95 -15.44 0.80 0.12
CA PHE A 95 -16.08 0.09 1.24
C PHE A 95 -16.17 0.98 2.47
N MET A 96 -16.98 0.54 3.43
CA MET A 96 -17.18 1.20 4.71
C MET A 96 -16.66 0.32 5.85
N HIS A 97 -16.29 0.96 6.95
CA HIS A 97 -15.83 0.27 8.15
C HIS A 97 -16.21 1.06 9.40
N VAL A 98 -16.27 0.39 10.53
CA VAL A 98 -16.57 1.05 11.81
C VAL A 98 -15.35 1.85 12.27
N ILE A 99 -15.50 3.17 12.32
CA ILE A 99 -14.47 4.11 12.78
C ILE A 99 -15.06 4.93 13.93
N ASP A 100 -14.41 4.89 15.07
CA ASP A 100 -14.88 5.60 16.28
C ASP A 100 -16.35 5.28 16.62
N GLY A 101 -16.70 3.99 16.51
CA GLY A 101 -18.02 3.48 16.89
C GLY A 101 -19.12 3.62 15.85
N SER A 102 -18.86 4.19 14.69
CA SER A 102 -19.85 4.37 13.63
C SER A 102 -19.36 3.82 12.30
N LEU A 103 -20.27 3.23 11.52
CA LEU A 103 -19.96 2.75 10.18
C LEU A 103 -19.73 3.96 9.25
N ARG A 104 -18.51 4.08 8.71
CA ARG A 104 -18.09 5.22 7.90
C ARG A 104 -17.33 4.78 6.65
N GLY A 105 -17.71 5.35 5.50
CA GLY A 105 -16.88 5.37 4.33
C GLY A 105 -16.03 6.65 4.33
N TRP A 106 -15.16 6.82 3.33
CA TRP A 106 -14.31 8.00 3.24
C TRP A 106 -15.12 9.31 3.29
N ALA A 107 -16.21 9.38 2.54
CA ALA A 107 -17.05 10.57 2.47
C ALA A 107 -17.71 10.94 3.81
N ASN A 108 -17.85 9.98 4.71
CA ASN A 108 -18.52 10.17 6.01
C ASN A 108 -17.54 10.47 7.14
N LEU A 109 -16.25 10.45 6.89
CA LEU A 109 -15.23 10.80 7.88
C LEU A 109 -15.24 12.29 8.17
N THR A 110 -14.92 12.64 9.42
CA THR A 110 -14.67 14.03 9.79
C THR A 110 -13.34 14.49 9.16
N ASP A 111 -13.13 15.81 9.09
CA ASP A 111 -11.88 16.35 8.57
C ASP A 111 -10.68 15.90 9.41
N VAL A 112 -10.84 15.78 10.72
CA VAL A 112 -9.80 15.27 11.63
C VAL A 112 -9.46 13.81 11.30
N GLN A 113 -10.48 12.98 11.07
CA GLN A 113 -10.28 11.57 10.70
C GLN A 113 -9.59 11.44 9.33
N LYS A 114 -10.01 12.22 8.35
CA LYS A 114 -9.37 12.25 7.02
C LYS A 114 -7.91 12.64 7.11
N LYS A 115 -7.61 13.68 7.89
CA LYS A 115 -6.23 14.14 8.09
C LYS A 115 -5.36 13.07 8.74
N LYS A 116 -5.88 12.41 9.78
CA LYS A 116 -5.19 11.32 10.46
C LYS A 116 -4.82 10.19 9.50
N PHE A 117 -5.74 9.80 8.64
CA PHE A 117 -5.52 8.77 7.63
C PHE A 117 -4.46 9.21 6.62
N LEU A 118 -4.61 10.40 6.05
CA LEU A 118 -3.72 10.89 5.00
C LEU A 118 -2.31 11.18 5.51
N ASP A 119 -2.16 11.61 6.76
CA ASP A 119 -0.86 11.91 7.38
C ASP A 119 -0.17 10.66 7.93
N TYR A 120 -0.85 9.51 7.96
CA TYR A 120 -0.26 8.26 8.43
C TYR A 120 0.97 7.92 7.59
N GLU A 121 2.06 7.57 8.27
CA GLU A 121 3.36 7.32 7.65
C GLU A 121 3.59 5.83 7.44
N LEU A 122 3.76 5.44 6.18
CA LEU A 122 4.14 4.08 5.80
C LEU A 122 5.66 3.97 5.81
N GLN A 123 6.16 2.84 6.29
CA GLN A 123 7.58 2.52 6.24
C GLN A 123 7.83 1.61 5.04
N VAL A 124 8.66 2.06 4.11
CA VAL A 124 8.89 1.38 2.84
C VAL A 124 10.37 1.26 2.58
N TYR A 125 10.87 0.02 2.44
CA TYR A 125 12.20 -0.21 1.89
C TYR A 125 12.13 -0.13 0.37
N ILE A 126 12.92 0.75 -0.21
CA ILE A 126 13.02 0.87 -1.67
C ILE A 126 14.37 0.29 -2.06
N CYS A 127 14.34 -0.72 -2.94
CA CYS A 127 15.55 -1.39 -3.40
C CYS A 127 15.79 -1.17 -4.90
N GLU A 128 17.08 -1.02 -5.23
CA GLU A 128 17.57 -0.92 -6.60
C GLU A 128 18.63 -1.98 -6.79
N GLY A 129 18.58 -2.70 -7.89
CA GLY A 129 19.52 -3.76 -8.20
C GLY A 129 19.10 -4.55 -9.42
N THR A 130 19.85 -5.59 -9.75
CA THR A 130 19.46 -6.50 -10.82
C THR A 130 18.26 -7.35 -10.37
N PRO A 131 17.45 -7.86 -11.30
CA PRO A 131 16.34 -8.75 -10.96
C PRO A 131 16.78 -9.95 -10.13
N ASP A 132 17.94 -10.54 -10.43
CA ASP A 132 18.48 -11.69 -9.70
C ASP A 132 18.86 -11.34 -8.26
N GLU A 133 19.47 -10.20 -8.03
CA GLU A 133 19.82 -9.72 -6.69
C GLU A 133 18.59 -9.49 -5.84
N ILE A 134 17.59 -8.84 -6.41
CA ILE A 134 16.32 -8.51 -5.72
C ILE A 134 15.58 -9.79 -5.34
N LEU A 135 15.49 -10.73 -6.27
CA LEU A 135 14.83 -12.01 -6.05
C LEU A 135 15.53 -12.82 -4.94
N LYS A 136 16.86 -12.86 -4.98
CA LYS A 136 17.66 -13.55 -3.96
C LYS A 136 17.43 -12.93 -2.58
N TRP A 137 17.50 -11.61 -2.49
CA TRP A 137 17.27 -10.90 -1.24
C TRP A 137 15.86 -11.16 -0.69
N PHE A 138 14.85 -11.07 -1.53
CA PHE A 138 13.46 -11.28 -1.13
C PHE A 138 13.21 -12.70 -0.60
N ARG A 139 13.83 -13.70 -1.22
CA ARG A 139 13.75 -15.09 -0.72
C ARG A 139 14.36 -15.23 0.66
N ILE A 140 15.50 -14.58 0.89
CA ILE A 140 16.20 -14.65 2.18
C ILE A 140 15.38 -14.00 3.29
N ILE A 141 14.81 -12.83 3.06
CA ILE A 141 14.01 -12.16 4.08
C ILE A 141 12.72 -12.93 4.40
N ASN A 142 12.13 -13.58 3.42
CA ASN A 142 10.95 -14.42 3.65
C ASN A 142 11.26 -15.66 4.49
N ILE A 143 12.45 -16.23 4.34
CA ILE A 143 12.90 -17.35 5.18
C ILE A 143 13.17 -16.87 6.61
N ALA A 144 13.81 -15.73 6.76
CA ALA A 144 14.15 -15.16 8.05
C ALA A 144 12.95 -14.59 8.81
N GLY A 145 12.00 -14.12 8.10
CA GLY A 145 10.79 -13.50 8.64
C GLY A 145 9.67 -14.47 8.82
#